data_50ec530a12edfa4179551819668220d5
#
_entry.id   50ec530a12edfa4179551819668220d5
#
_cell.length_a   1.000
_cell.length_b   1.000
_cell.length_c   1.000
_cell.angle_alpha   90.00
_cell.angle_beta   90.00
_cell.angle_gamma   90.00
#
_symmetry.space_group_name_H-M   'P 1'
#
loop_
_entity.id
_entity.type
_entity.pdbx_description
1 polymer ?
#
loop_
_entity_poly.entity_id
_entity_poly.type
_entity_poly.pdbx_seq_one_letter_code
_entity_poly.pdbx_strand_id
1 'polypeptide(L)'
;ADLYGKIDAIVYSGECKVGVESTVVTFCENPPRLLRPGGITAEQLREITGIAVDKAVLSEPEKGKQVASPGMKYKHYAPKTESFLVEGRSEEFVSFVNSKTNAAAICFKKKKKKISIPTICYGDKADESTLAHSVFSALREVDKMGANEVYIHAPSKSGIGLAVYNRLLRACGFKVIKL
;
A
#
# COMPACT_ATOMS: atom_id res chain seq x y z
N ALA A 1 5.20 17.14 6.84
CA ALA A 1 4.34 17.28 8.03
C ALA A 1 4.95 16.52 9.22
N ASP A 2 5.43 15.28 9.05
CA ASP A 2 5.83 14.40 10.16
C ASP A 2 7.11 14.86 10.90
N LEU A 3 8.01 15.51 10.21
CA LEU A 3 9.31 15.99 10.75
C LEU A 3 9.36 17.50 10.97
N TYR A 4 8.40 18.26 10.46
CA TYR A 4 8.38 19.70 10.60
C TYR A 4 8.30 20.12 12.07
N GLY A 5 9.23 20.98 12.50
CA GLY A 5 9.36 21.40 13.90
C GLY A 5 10.06 20.40 14.83
N LYS A 6 10.55 19.26 14.30
CA LYS A 6 11.26 18.24 15.07
C LYS A 6 12.72 18.06 14.66
N ILE A 7 13.11 18.66 13.55
CA ILE A 7 14.49 18.65 13.02
C ILE A 7 14.89 20.06 12.57
N ASP A 8 16.19 20.33 12.52
CA ASP A 8 16.72 21.67 12.27
C ASP A 8 16.56 22.12 10.82
N ALA A 9 16.67 21.19 9.86
CA ALA A 9 16.58 21.52 8.44
C ALA A 9 16.00 20.37 7.60
N ILE A 10 15.29 20.72 6.52
CA ILE A 10 14.79 19.80 5.50
C ILE A 10 15.28 20.28 4.15
N VAL A 11 16.07 19.46 3.45
CA VAL A 11 16.44 19.71 2.05
C VAL A 11 15.36 19.06 1.16
N TYR A 12 14.62 19.89 0.44
CA TYR A 12 13.57 19.44 -0.46
C TYR A 12 14.02 19.55 -1.91
N SER A 13 14.08 18.42 -2.61
CA SER A 13 14.48 18.31 -4.02
C SER A 13 13.31 17.95 -4.96
N GLY A 14 12.06 18.10 -4.49
CA GLY A 14 10.87 17.72 -5.23
C GLY A 14 10.33 16.35 -4.83
N GLU A 15 9.31 15.88 -5.55
CA GLU A 15 8.66 14.58 -5.31
C GLU A 15 9.52 13.42 -5.80
N CYS A 16 9.52 12.32 -5.04
CA CYS A 16 10.23 11.09 -5.44
C CYS A 16 9.55 10.44 -6.65
N LYS A 17 10.35 10.09 -7.67
CA LYS A 17 9.82 9.48 -8.91
C LYS A 17 9.09 8.15 -8.68
N VAL A 18 9.54 7.33 -7.72
CA VAL A 18 8.97 6.00 -7.47
C VAL A 18 7.82 6.03 -6.47
N GLY A 19 7.93 6.84 -5.43
CA GLY A 19 6.87 7.04 -4.42
C GLY A 19 6.74 5.94 -3.35
N VAL A 20 7.34 4.76 -3.54
CA VAL A 20 7.45 3.71 -2.54
C VAL A 20 8.89 3.50 -2.11
N GLU A 21 9.10 2.76 -1.02
CA GLU A 21 10.45 2.52 -0.48
C GLU A 21 11.30 1.63 -1.39
N SER A 22 12.61 1.59 -1.10
CA SER A 22 13.54 0.70 -1.78
C SER A 22 13.21 -0.78 -1.55
N THR A 23 13.49 -1.58 -2.57
CA THR A 23 13.45 -3.05 -2.51
C THR A 23 14.56 -3.56 -1.59
N VAL A 24 14.24 -4.54 -0.72
CA VAL A 24 15.20 -5.19 0.19
C VAL A 24 15.22 -6.68 -0.08
N VAL A 25 16.41 -7.21 -0.35
CA VAL A 25 16.66 -8.63 -0.63
C VAL A 25 17.71 -9.15 0.34
N THR A 26 17.57 -10.39 0.80
CA THR A 26 18.63 -11.12 1.49
C THR A 26 19.25 -12.16 0.56
N PHE A 27 20.56 -12.26 0.61
CA PHE A 27 21.36 -13.28 -0.07
C PHE A 27 21.91 -14.34 0.92
N CYS A 28 21.44 -14.33 2.18
CA CYS A 28 21.82 -15.33 3.19
C CYS A 28 21.18 -16.70 2.94
N GLU A 29 20.31 -16.81 1.95
CA GLU A 29 19.55 -18.03 1.59
C GLU A 29 19.63 -18.27 0.08
N ASN A 30 19.41 -19.50 -0.33
CA ASN A 30 19.36 -19.88 -1.74
C ASN A 30 18.02 -20.58 -2.05
N PRO A 31 17.15 -20.04 -2.93
CA PRO A 31 17.35 -18.78 -3.66
C PRO A 31 17.30 -17.55 -2.74
N PRO A 32 17.89 -16.41 -3.17
CA PRO A 32 17.75 -15.12 -2.49
C PRO A 32 16.28 -14.78 -2.24
N ARG A 33 16.00 -14.07 -1.14
CA ARG A 33 14.63 -13.81 -0.73
C ARG A 33 14.30 -12.31 -0.70
N LEU A 34 13.19 -11.91 -1.33
CA LEU A 34 12.65 -10.56 -1.28
C LEU A 34 11.98 -10.35 0.09
N LEU A 35 12.55 -9.47 0.90
CA LEU A 35 12.07 -9.14 2.24
C LEU A 35 11.10 -7.95 2.22
N ARG A 36 11.33 -6.96 1.36
CA ARG A 36 10.44 -5.80 1.17
C ARG A 36 10.33 -5.48 -0.31
N PRO A 37 9.13 -5.49 -0.90
CA PRO A 37 8.94 -5.02 -2.26
C PRO A 37 9.06 -3.49 -2.31
N GLY A 38 9.58 -2.98 -3.42
CA GLY A 38 9.83 -1.56 -3.65
C GLY A 38 9.90 -1.25 -5.14
N GLY A 39 10.63 -0.20 -5.50
CA GLY A 39 10.73 0.28 -6.88
C GLY A 39 11.31 -0.71 -7.88
N ILE A 40 12.22 -1.60 -7.44
CA ILE A 40 12.68 -2.75 -8.25
C ILE A 40 11.76 -3.92 -7.95
N THR A 41 11.12 -4.47 -8.97
CA THR A 41 10.10 -5.52 -8.81
C THR A 41 10.72 -6.92 -8.68
N ALA A 42 9.94 -7.86 -8.13
CA ALA A 42 10.36 -9.27 -8.06
C ALA A 42 10.60 -9.87 -9.44
N GLU A 43 9.83 -9.45 -10.43
CA GLU A 43 9.95 -9.87 -11.82
C GLU A 43 11.30 -9.44 -12.42
N GLN A 44 11.69 -8.17 -12.25
CA GLN A 44 13.01 -7.66 -12.68
C GLN A 44 14.17 -8.40 -11.99
N LEU A 45 14.03 -8.72 -10.72
CA LEU A 45 15.04 -9.49 -10.00
C LEU A 45 15.17 -10.91 -10.54
N ARG A 46 14.04 -11.53 -10.94
CA ARG A 46 14.03 -12.89 -11.53
C ARG A 46 14.74 -12.97 -12.89
N GLU A 47 14.87 -11.87 -13.62
CA GLU A 47 15.66 -11.81 -14.86
C GLU A 47 17.16 -11.98 -14.59
N ILE A 48 17.61 -11.69 -13.38
CA ILE A 48 19.03 -11.74 -12.99
C ILE A 48 19.34 -12.99 -12.15
N THR A 49 18.45 -13.33 -11.22
CA THR A 49 18.63 -14.44 -10.29
C THR A 49 17.27 -15.00 -9.86
N GLY A 50 17.22 -16.28 -9.51
CA GLY A 50 16.04 -16.82 -8.84
C GLY A 50 15.77 -16.06 -7.54
N ILE A 51 14.52 -15.63 -7.31
CA ILE A 51 14.16 -14.96 -6.08
C ILE A 51 12.85 -15.48 -5.52
N ALA A 52 12.84 -15.83 -4.24
CA ALA A 52 11.65 -16.17 -3.49
C ALA A 52 11.07 -14.89 -2.84
N VAL A 53 9.75 -14.82 -2.72
CA VAL A 53 9.09 -13.73 -1.97
C VAL A 53 8.84 -14.20 -0.55
N ASP A 54 9.29 -13.42 0.43
CA ASP A 54 9.05 -13.72 1.84
C ASP A 54 7.55 -13.73 2.15
N LYS A 55 7.10 -14.71 2.95
CA LYS A 55 5.69 -14.82 3.34
C LYS A 55 5.18 -13.58 4.07
N ALA A 56 6.03 -12.92 4.86
CA ALA A 56 5.70 -11.68 5.56
C ALA A 56 5.42 -10.49 4.61
N VAL A 57 5.70 -10.60 3.32
CA VAL A 57 5.31 -9.57 2.33
C VAL A 57 3.79 -9.50 2.17
N LEU A 58 3.10 -10.64 2.25
CA LEU A 58 1.66 -10.77 1.98
C LEU A 58 0.82 -11.18 3.20
N SER A 59 1.45 -11.41 4.34
CA SER A 59 0.77 -11.85 5.56
C SER A 59 1.32 -11.14 6.79
N GLU A 60 0.56 -11.19 7.87
CA GLU A 60 1.03 -10.72 9.17
C GLU A 60 2.23 -11.56 9.63
N PRO A 61 3.32 -10.91 10.11
CA PRO A 61 4.45 -11.64 10.67
C PRO A 61 4.03 -12.46 11.89
N GLU A 62 4.58 -13.65 12.04
CA GLU A 62 4.34 -14.48 13.21
C GLU A 62 4.78 -13.76 14.50
N LYS A 63 3.93 -13.80 15.53
CA LYS A 63 4.22 -13.17 16.82
C LYS A 63 5.52 -13.74 17.40
N GLY A 64 6.45 -12.85 17.76
CA GLY A 64 7.74 -13.24 18.36
C GLY A 64 8.87 -13.47 17.36
N LYS A 65 8.62 -13.58 16.05
CA LYS A 65 9.69 -13.62 15.05
C LYS A 65 10.28 -12.25 14.79
N GLN A 66 11.59 -12.17 14.74
CA GLN A 66 12.31 -10.97 14.33
C GLN A 66 12.11 -10.79 12.83
N VAL A 67 11.59 -9.61 12.45
CA VAL A 67 11.38 -9.25 11.03
C VAL A 67 12.70 -8.84 10.43
N ALA A 68 13.04 -9.44 9.30
CA ALA A 68 14.35 -9.26 8.67
C ALA A 68 14.52 -7.93 7.90
N SER A 69 13.48 -7.07 7.85
CA SER A 69 13.56 -5.78 7.17
C SER A 69 12.87 -4.66 7.96
N PRO A 70 13.42 -3.43 8.00
CA PRO A 70 12.77 -2.27 8.60
C PRO A 70 11.40 -2.00 7.96
N GLY A 71 10.44 -1.54 8.77
CA GLY A 71 9.09 -1.24 8.31
C GLY A 71 8.16 -2.46 8.14
N MET A 72 8.66 -3.68 8.45
CA MET A 72 7.86 -4.91 8.35
C MET A 72 7.13 -5.28 9.64
N LYS A 73 7.52 -4.70 10.79
CA LYS A 73 7.03 -5.08 12.12
C LYS A 73 5.86 -4.24 12.63
N TYR A 74 5.78 -2.98 12.22
CA TYR A 74 4.83 -2.04 12.81
C TYR A 74 3.83 -1.50 11.79
N LYS A 75 2.71 -1.02 12.30
CA LYS A 75 1.72 -0.27 11.55
C LYS A 75 2.32 1.09 11.16
N HIS A 76 2.81 1.21 9.94
CA HIS A 76 3.43 2.43 9.42
C HIS A 76 2.47 3.18 8.50
N TYR A 77 2.43 4.52 8.62
CA TYR A 77 1.62 5.41 7.78
C TYR A 77 0.12 5.10 7.80
N ALA A 78 -0.33 4.42 8.86
CA ALA A 78 -1.75 4.10 8.99
C ALA A 78 -2.55 5.37 9.26
N PRO A 79 -3.67 5.57 8.58
CA PRO A 79 -4.67 6.54 8.99
C PRO A 79 -5.11 6.30 10.43
N LYS A 80 -5.59 7.35 11.09
CA LYS A 80 -6.29 7.23 12.38
C LYS A 80 -7.63 6.55 12.17
N THR A 81 -8.27 6.83 11.03
CA THR A 81 -9.50 6.20 10.57
C THR A 81 -9.30 4.71 10.36
N GLU A 82 -10.22 3.90 10.84
CA GLU A 82 -10.19 2.45 10.66
C GLU A 82 -10.20 2.08 9.18
N SER A 83 -9.21 1.27 8.75
CA SER A 83 -8.92 1.05 7.34
C SER A 83 -8.98 -0.42 6.98
N PHE A 84 -9.59 -0.73 5.84
CA PHE A 84 -9.73 -2.08 5.30
C PHE A 84 -9.22 -2.14 3.86
N LEU A 85 -8.37 -3.12 3.58
CA LEU A 85 -7.93 -3.43 2.22
C LEU A 85 -8.95 -4.37 1.57
N VAL A 86 -9.51 -3.98 0.44
CA VAL A 86 -10.59 -4.72 -0.23
C VAL A 86 -10.08 -5.33 -1.51
N GLU A 87 -10.02 -6.66 -1.56
CA GLU A 87 -9.69 -7.45 -2.74
C GLU A 87 -10.98 -7.82 -3.47
N GLY A 88 -10.99 -7.65 -4.79
CA GLY A 88 -12.13 -7.97 -5.63
C GLY A 88 -12.08 -7.26 -6.97
N ARG A 89 -13.03 -7.55 -7.83
CA ARG A 89 -13.19 -6.83 -9.10
C ARG A 89 -13.69 -5.41 -8.84
N SER A 90 -13.38 -4.52 -9.75
CA SER A 90 -13.75 -3.10 -9.58
C SER A 90 -15.25 -2.85 -9.44
N GLU A 91 -16.06 -3.67 -10.07
CA GLU A 91 -17.53 -3.59 -10.00
C GLU A 91 -18.04 -4.03 -8.63
N GLU A 92 -17.47 -5.11 -8.10
CA GLU A 92 -17.77 -5.63 -6.75
C GLU A 92 -17.38 -4.59 -5.69
N PHE A 93 -16.18 -4.01 -5.82
CA PHE A 93 -15.73 -2.94 -4.92
C PHE A 93 -16.70 -1.75 -4.91
N VAL A 94 -17.12 -1.26 -6.11
CA VAL A 94 -18.07 -0.14 -6.21
C VAL A 94 -19.40 -0.48 -5.52
N SER A 95 -19.96 -1.68 -5.80
CA SER A 95 -21.19 -2.12 -5.18
C SER A 95 -21.06 -2.22 -3.66
N PHE A 96 -19.97 -2.80 -3.18
CA PHE A 96 -19.67 -2.97 -1.76
C PHE A 96 -19.57 -1.61 -1.03
N VAL A 97 -18.79 -0.66 -1.55
CA VAL A 97 -18.60 0.62 -0.86
C VAL A 97 -19.85 1.51 -0.91
N ASN A 98 -20.68 1.40 -1.97
CA ASN A 98 -21.93 2.12 -2.07
C ASN A 98 -23.01 1.63 -1.10
N SER A 99 -22.84 0.43 -0.51
CA SER A 99 -23.72 -0.06 0.57
C SER A 99 -23.32 0.43 1.96
N LYS A 100 -22.20 1.17 2.08
CA LYS A 100 -21.68 1.63 3.38
C LYS A 100 -22.18 3.03 3.72
N THR A 101 -22.36 3.26 5.02
CA THR A 101 -22.70 4.57 5.59
C THR A 101 -21.56 5.07 6.47
N ASN A 102 -21.38 6.39 6.58
CA ASN A 102 -20.30 7.01 7.36
C ASN A 102 -18.89 6.50 7.01
N ALA A 103 -18.68 6.11 5.75
CA ALA A 103 -17.45 5.56 5.23
C ALA A 103 -16.87 6.42 4.12
N ALA A 104 -15.57 6.22 3.86
CA ALA A 104 -14.87 6.77 2.70
C ALA A 104 -14.22 5.66 1.88
N ALA A 105 -13.85 5.96 0.65
CA ALA A 105 -13.16 5.01 -0.22
C ALA A 105 -11.85 5.59 -0.78
N ILE A 106 -10.86 4.72 -0.96
CA ILE A 106 -9.71 4.98 -1.84
C ILE A 106 -9.82 4.03 -3.03
N CYS A 107 -9.88 4.57 -4.24
CA CYS A 107 -10.12 3.77 -5.43
C CYS A 107 -9.26 4.19 -6.64
N PHE A 108 -9.32 3.40 -7.70
CA PHE A 108 -8.71 3.72 -8.99
C PHE A 108 -9.49 4.82 -9.73
N LYS A 109 -8.77 5.64 -10.51
CA LYS A 109 -9.29 6.81 -11.22
C LYS A 109 -10.58 6.56 -12.01
N LYS A 110 -10.64 5.47 -12.77
CA LYS A 110 -11.80 5.16 -13.63
C LYS A 110 -13.09 4.83 -12.86
N LYS A 111 -13.02 4.54 -11.56
CA LYS A 111 -14.18 4.12 -10.75
C LYS A 111 -14.73 5.20 -9.83
N LYS A 112 -13.98 6.29 -9.60
CA LYS A 112 -14.41 7.39 -8.72
C LYS A 112 -15.81 7.90 -9.01
N LYS A 113 -16.18 8.07 -10.27
CA LYS A 113 -17.50 8.59 -10.69
C LYS A 113 -18.68 7.67 -10.37
N LYS A 114 -18.43 6.38 -10.05
CA LYS A 114 -19.46 5.37 -9.74
C LYS A 114 -19.65 5.15 -8.23
N ILE A 115 -18.83 5.81 -7.41
CA ILE A 115 -18.87 5.67 -5.95
C ILE A 115 -19.61 6.87 -5.38
N SER A 116 -20.63 6.60 -4.54
CA SER A 116 -21.52 7.60 -3.94
C SER A 116 -21.01 8.18 -2.60
N ILE A 117 -20.10 7.48 -1.92
CA ILE A 117 -19.48 7.93 -0.67
C ILE A 117 -18.25 8.81 -0.95
N PRO A 118 -17.77 9.62 0.02
CA PRO A 118 -16.55 10.40 -0.11
C PRO A 118 -15.37 9.55 -0.58
N THR A 119 -14.67 10.00 -1.65
CA THR A 119 -13.71 9.13 -2.34
C THR A 119 -12.46 9.86 -2.75
N ILE A 120 -11.31 9.28 -2.41
CA ILE A 120 -9.98 9.66 -2.87
C ILE A 120 -9.57 8.74 -4.03
N CYS A 121 -9.00 9.34 -5.06
CA CYS A 121 -8.39 8.60 -6.17
C CYS A 121 -6.89 8.53 -5.97
N TYR A 122 -6.30 7.33 -5.98
CA TYR A 122 -4.87 7.16 -5.77
C TYR A 122 -4.09 6.68 -7.00
N GLY A 123 -4.71 6.70 -8.18
CA GLY A 123 -4.02 6.43 -9.45
C GLY A 123 -4.83 5.59 -10.44
N ASP A 124 -4.20 5.17 -11.52
CA ASP A 124 -4.81 4.34 -12.57
C ASP A 124 -4.38 2.88 -12.40
N LYS A 125 -5.35 1.96 -12.41
CA LYS A 125 -5.09 0.50 -12.37
C LYS A 125 -4.26 0.01 -13.55
N ALA A 126 -4.34 0.69 -14.71
CA ALA A 126 -3.56 0.35 -15.90
C ALA A 126 -2.09 0.79 -15.80
N ASP A 127 -1.80 1.76 -14.93
CA ASP A 127 -0.46 2.25 -14.65
C ASP A 127 -0.26 2.33 -13.13
N GLU A 128 0.16 1.21 -12.55
CA GLU A 128 0.35 1.09 -11.10
C GLU A 128 1.51 1.92 -10.55
N SER A 129 2.37 2.51 -11.39
CA SER A 129 3.37 3.50 -10.96
C SER A 129 2.70 4.74 -10.38
N THR A 130 1.55 5.13 -10.91
CA THR A 130 0.72 6.24 -10.39
C THR A 130 0.17 5.94 -8.99
N LEU A 131 -0.11 4.66 -8.69
CA LEU A 131 -0.53 4.23 -7.37
C LEU A 131 0.62 4.35 -6.36
N ALA A 132 1.82 3.89 -6.76
CA ALA A 132 3.03 3.96 -5.95
C ALA A 132 3.37 5.41 -5.58
N HIS A 133 3.22 6.33 -6.53
CA HIS A 133 3.46 7.76 -6.32
C HIS A 133 2.48 8.41 -5.35
N SER A 134 1.21 7.97 -5.36
CA SER A 134 0.12 8.65 -4.65
C SER A 134 -0.32 7.97 -3.36
N VAL A 135 0.12 6.75 -3.05
CA VAL A 135 -0.40 5.95 -1.93
C VAL A 135 -0.28 6.68 -0.58
N PHE A 136 0.85 7.31 -0.30
CA PHE A 136 1.06 7.99 0.99
C PHE A 136 0.26 9.28 1.13
N SER A 137 0.09 10.05 0.04
CA SER A 137 -0.76 11.24 0.05
C SER A 137 -2.22 10.87 0.26
N ALA A 138 -2.70 9.82 -0.42
CA ALA A 138 -4.06 9.32 -0.26
C ALA A 138 -4.35 8.85 1.18
N LEU A 139 -3.43 8.10 1.80
CA LEU A 139 -3.57 7.66 3.19
C LEU A 139 -3.61 8.83 4.20
N ARG A 140 -2.84 9.90 3.97
CA ARG A 140 -2.87 11.10 4.83
C ARG A 140 -4.14 11.93 4.64
N GLU A 141 -4.72 11.91 3.44
CA GLU A 141 -5.92 12.68 3.13
C GLU A 141 -7.18 12.07 3.74
N VAL A 142 -7.22 10.76 3.92
CA VAL A 142 -8.36 10.03 4.51
C VAL A 142 -8.78 10.59 5.87
N ASP A 143 -7.83 10.88 6.75
CA ASP A 143 -8.14 11.37 8.10
C ASP A 143 -8.85 12.74 8.11
N LYS A 144 -8.78 13.48 6.99
CA LYS A 144 -9.48 14.77 6.83
C LYS A 144 -10.93 14.62 6.38
N MET A 145 -11.34 13.41 5.98
CA MET A 145 -12.68 13.17 5.43
C MET A 145 -13.75 12.99 6.52
N GLY A 146 -13.35 12.81 7.79
CA GLY A 146 -14.29 12.64 8.91
C GLY A 146 -15.10 11.34 8.87
N ALA A 147 -14.68 10.36 8.07
CA ALA A 147 -15.31 9.05 8.01
C ALA A 147 -14.90 8.16 9.19
N ASN A 148 -15.77 7.24 9.61
CA ASN A 148 -15.44 6.26 10.65
C ASN A 148 -14.59 5.11 10.10
N GLU A 149 -14.82 4.75 8.84
CA GLU A 149 -14.14 3.64 8.17
C GLU A 149 -13.68 4.07 6.76
N VAL A 150 -12.58 3.51 6.29
CA VAL A 150 -12.15 3.66 4.91
C VAL A 150 -11.89 2.32 4.26
N TYR A 151 -12.41 2.15 3.06
CA TYR A 151 -12.26 0.96 2.24
C TYR A 151 -11.33 1.27 1.07
N ILE A 152 -10.22 0.54 0.97
CA ILE A 152 -9.17 0.77 -0.01
C ILE A 152 -9.17 -0.35 -1.04
N HIS A 153 -9.42 -0.02 -2.30
CA HIS A 153 -9.38 -1.01 -3.38
C HIS A 153 -7.93 -1.49 -3.58
N ALA A 154 -7.71 -2.79 -3.41
CA ALA A 154 -6.39 -3.38 -3.50
C ALA A 154 -5.81 -3.32 -4.93
N PRO A 155 -4.49 -2.99 -5.09
CA PRO A 155 -3.77 -3.11 -6.35
C PRO A 155 -3.44 -4.58 -6.64
N SER A 156 -2.69 -4.84 -7.73
CA SER A 156 -2.17 -6.16 -8.03
C SER A 156 -1.13 -6.64 -6.99
N LYS A 157 -0.93 -7.95 -6.90
CA LYS A 157 0.13 -8.57 -6.09
C LYS A 157 1.37 -8.91 -6.94
N SER A 158 1.59 -8.18 -8.02
CA SER A 158 2.71 -8.34 -8.96
C SER A 158 3.27 -6.97 -9.36
N GLY A 159 4.46 -6.96 -9.96
CA GLY A 159 5.10 -5.73 -10.39
C GLY A 159 5.25 -4.71 -9.27
N ILE A 160 5.13 -3.43 -9.61
CA ILE A 160 5.12 -2.32 -8.64
C ILE A 160 3.87 -2.36 -7.74
N GLY A 161 2.77 -2.96 -8.21
CA GLY A 161 1.54 -3.16 -7.44
C GLY A 161 1.78 -3.95 -6.15
N LEU A 162 2.71 -4.91 -6.16
CA LEU A 162 3.09 -5.66 -4.95
C LEU A 162 3.64 -4.74 -3.85
N ALA A 163 4.44 -3.73 -4.20
CA ALA A 163 4.97 -2.76 -3.23
C ALA A 163 3.84 -1.91 -2.63
N VAL A 164 2.92 -1.43 -3.47
CA VAL A 164 1.75 -0.66 -3.03
C VAL A 164 0.83 -1.53 -2.17
N TYR A 165 0.55 -2.77 -2.59
CA TYR A 165 -0.24 -3.73 -1.83
C TYR A 165 0.35 -3.97 -0.43
N ASN A 166 1.65 -4.26 -0.36
CA ASN A 166 2.35 -4.49 0.91
C ASN A 166 2.23 -3.27 1.85
N ARG A 167 2.32 -2.06 1.30
CA ARG A 167 2.16 -0.81 2.06
C ARG A 167 0.73 -0.65 2.59
N LEU A 168 -0.26 -0.84 1.75
CA LEU A 168 -1.67 -0.76 2.13
C LEU A 168 -2.07 -1.83 3.15
N LEU A 169 -1.60 -3.06 2.97
CA LEU A 169 -1.83 -4.15 3.91
C LEU A 169 -1.39 -3.79 5.33
N ARG A 170 -0.22 -3.14 5.48
CA ARG A 170 0.29 -2.68 6.78
C ARG A 170 -0.47 -1.47 7.32
N ALA A 171 -0.81 -0.51 6.46
CA ALA A 171 -1.60 0.64 6.85
C ALA A 171 -2.98 0.22 7.38
N CYS A 172 -3.57 -0.83 6.80
CA CYS A 172 -4.84 -1.42 7.25
C CYS A 172 -4.69 -2.38 8.44
N GLY A 173 -3.47 -2.57 8.99
CA GLY A 173 -3.25 -3.52 10.09
C GLY A 173 -3.67 -4.94 9.73
N PHE A 174 -3.40 -5.38 8.48
CA PHE A 174 -3.72 -6.69 7.92
C PHE A 174 -5.23 -7.01 7.82
N LYS A 175 -6.10 -6.00 7.95
CA LYS A 175 -7.55 -6.16 7.76
C LYS A 175 -7.86 -6.22 6.27
N VAL A 176 -8.11 -7.42 5.76
CA VAL A 176 -8.42 -7.68 4.34
C VAL A 176 -9.84 -8.22 4.21
N ILE A 177 -10.61 -7.61 3.32
CA ILE A 177 -11.94 -8.07 2.90
C ILE A 177 -11.82 -8.63 1.49
N LYS A 178 -12.29 -9.85 1.26
CA LYS A 178 -12.35 -10.49 -0.06
C LYS A 178 -13.81 -10.49 -0.52
N LEU A 179 -14.04 -9.95 -1.73
CA LEU A 179 -15.35 -9.90 -2.39
C LEU A 179 -15.47 -11.01 -3.42
#